data_e2d9357733654fd0535f8d6e040c08df
#
_entry.id   e2d9357733654fd0535f8d6e040c08df
#
_cell.length_a   1.000
_cell.length_b   1.000
_cell.length_c   1.000
_cell.angle_alpha   90.00
_cell.angle_beta   90.00
_cell.angle_gamma   90.00
#
_symmetry.space_group_name_H-M   'P 1'
#
loop_
_entity.id
_entity.type
_entity.pdbx_description
1 polymer ?
#
loop_
_entity_poly.entity_id
_entity_poly.type
_entity_poly.pdbx_seq_one_letter_code
_entity_poly.pdbx_strand_id
1 'polypeptide(L)'
;MSLPPDFESHILDFDLVAEYPLPEYENDSIISNDTPENAKRVFTNDDLKGVSHVGFCAGLPPFLGGPHATMYVQKPWTIRQYAGFSTAEESNAFYRRNLAQGQKGLSVAFDLATHRGYDSDHERVKGDVGKAGVAIDSVEDMKILFDQIPLDEMTV
;
A
#
# COMPACT_ATOMS: atom_id res chain seq x y z
N MET A 1 4.34 -8.50 22.61
CA MET A 1 3.34 -7.50 23.02
C MET A 1 2.08 -8.30 23.30
N SER A 2 1.75 -8.54 24.57
CA SER A 2 0.51 -9.23 24.96
C SER A 2 -0.67 -8.28 24.74
N LEU A 3 -1.75 -8.79 24.17
CA LEU A 3 -3.01 -8.06 24.09
C LEU A 3 -3.45 -7.64 25.51
N PRO A 4 -4.09 -6.48 25.66
CA PRO A 4 -4.60 -6.06 26.94
C PRO A 4 -5.58 -7.12 27.49
N PRO A 5 -5.58 -7.37 28.81
CA PRO A 5 -6.31 -8.47 29.42
C PRO A 5 -7.84 -8.42 29.26
N ASP A 6 -8.37 -7.30 28.80
CA ASP A 6 -9.82 -7.11 28.64
C ASP A 6 -10.37 -7.51 27.27
N PHE A 7 -9.52 -7.92 26.33
CA PHE A 7 -9.99 -8.26 24.98
C PHE A 7 -10.70 -9.63 24.92
N GLU A 8 -10.41 -10.53 25.87
CA GLU A 8 -11.11 -11.82 25.95
C GLU A 8 -12.50 -11.71 26.58
N SER A 9 -12.78 -10.67 27.34
CA SER A 9 -14.09 -10.43 27.97
C SER A 9 -15.09 -9.73 27.04
N HIS A 10 -14.66 -9.26 25.88
CA HIS A 10 -15.49 -8.62 24.86
C HIS A 10 -15.69 -9.48 23.61
N ILE A 11 -15.68 -10.81 23.78
CA ILE A 11 -16.32 -11.67 22.79
C ILE A 11 -17.79 -11.27 22.83
N LEU A 12 -18.22 -10.53 21.82
CA LEU A 12 -19.64 -10.24 21.61
C LEU A 12 -20.37 -11.56 21.63
N ASP A 13 -21.10 -11.80 22.71
CA ASP A 13 -22.02 -12.93 22.78
C ASP A 13 -23.11 -12.66 21.76
N PHE A 14 -23.00 -13.34 20.61
CA PHE A 14 -23.95 -13.15 19.51
C PHE A 14 -25.38 -13.57 19.91
N ASP A 15 -25.53 -14.33 20.99
CA ASP A 15 -26.84 -14.68 21.55
C ASP A 15 -27.47 -13.48 22.26
N LEU A 16 -26.68 -12.54 22.79
CA LEU A 16 -27.14 -11.29 23.37
C LEU A 16 -27.74 -10.31 22.33
N VAL A 17 -27.28 -10.36 21.10
CA VAL A 17 -27.82 -9.53 20.00
C VAL A 17 -29.23 -9.98 19.63
N ALA A 18 -29.59 -11.24 19.87
CA ALA A 18 -30.93 -11.77 19.59
C ALA A 18 -31.99 -11.29 20.61
N GLU A 19 -31.58 -10.84 21.81
CA GLU A 19 -32.48 -10.33 22.84
C GLU A 19 -32.78 -8.84 22.73
N TYR A 20 -31.99 -8.10 21.96
CA TYR A 20 -32.24 -6.67 21.73
C TYR A 20 -33.00 -6.50 20.41
N PRO A 21 -34.22 -5.99 20.44
CA PRO A 21 -34.91 -5.62 19.21
C PRO A 21 -34.05 -4.57 18.50
N LEU A 22 -33.66 -4.87 17.29
CA LEU A 22 -32.94 -3.91 16.43
C LEU A 22 -33.80 -2.64 16.34
N PRO A 23 -33.20 -1.45 16.55
CA PRO A 23 -33.97 -0.22 16.42
C PRO A 23 -34.62 -0.16 15.04
N GLU A 24 -35.92 0.15 15.00
CA GLU A 24 -36.58 0.50 13.75
C GLU A 24 -35.96 1.78 13.23
N TYR A 25 -35.04 1.62 12.26
CA TYR A 25 -34.49 2.77 11.57
C TYR A 25 -35.57 3.34 10.65
N GLU A 26 -36.14 4.47 11.04
CA GLU A 26 -36.95 5.27 10.13
C GLU A 26 -36.15 5.58 8.85
N ASN A 27 -36.86 5.53 7.75
CA ASN A 27 -36.36 5.37 6.38
C ASN A 27 -35.66 6.61 5.81
N ASP A 28 -35.24 7.58 6.61
CA ASP A 28 -34.76 8.85 6.11
C ASP A 28 -33.27 9.09 6.39
N SER A 29 -32.54 9.24 5.30
CA SER A 29 -31.46 10.21 5.13
C SER A 29 -30.01 9.78 4.89
N ILE A 30 -29.65 8.51 4.67
CA ILE A 30 -28.32 8.23 4.10
C ILE A 30 -28.43 7.23 2.94
N ILE A 31 -29.02 7.67 1.86
CA ILE A 31 -28.96 6.94 0.59
C ILE A 31 -28.08 7.76 -0.35
N SER A 32 -26.87 7.27 -0.65
CA SER A 32 -26.20 7.73 -1.85
C SER A 32 -27.08 7.33 -3.04
N ASN A 33 -27.17 8.17 -4.06
CA ASN A 33 -28.01 7.97 -5.25
C ASN A 33 -27.70 6.66 -6.03
N ASP A 34 -26.69 5.91 -5.59
CA ASP A 34 -26.22 4.66 -6.21
C ASP A 34 -26.72 3.39 -5.50
N THR A 35 -27.48 3.52 -4.40
CA THR A 35 -28.01 2.35 -3.69
C THR A 35 -29.38 1.96 -4.26
N PRO A 36 -29.62 0.70 -4.67
CA PRO A 36 -30.94 0.26 -5.08
C PRO A 36 -32.00 0.57 -4.00
N GLU A 37 -33.16 1.09 -4.39
CA GLU A 37 -34.23 1.48 -3.47
C GLU A 37 -34.66 0.37 -2.48
N ASN A 38 -34.35 -0.89 -2.80
CA ASN A 38 -34.65 -2.09 -2.01
C ASN A 38 -33.39 -2.74 -1.36
N ALA A 39 -32.29 -2.01 -1.23
CA ALA A 39 -31.09 -2.58 -0.61
C ALA A 39 -31.36 -2.92 0.86
N LYS A 40 -31.12 -4.17 1.23
CA LYS A 40 -31.20 -4.62 2.62
C LYS A 40 -30.18 -3.84 3.46
N ARG A 41 -30.63 -3.21 4.54
CA ARG A 41 -29.79 -2.34 5.38
C ARG A 41 -29.11 -3.07 6.52
N VAL A 42 -29.70 -4.16 6.99
CA VAL A 42 -29.17 -4.97 8.09
C VAL A 42 -28.96 -6.38 7.57
N PHE A 43 -27.75 -6.90 7.71
CA PHE A 43 -27.36 -8.23 7.30
C PHE A 43 -27.17 -9.10 8.54
N THR A 44 -27.67 -10.33 8.49
CA THR A 44 -27.57 -11.33 9.55
C THR A 44 -26.84 -12.56 9.03
N ASN A 45 -26.55 -13.53 9.90
CA ASN A 45 -25.96 -14.81 9.50
C ASN A 45 -26.80 -15.57 8.46
N ASP A 46 -28.10 -15.31 8.39
CA ASP A 46 -28.98 -15.95 7.40
C ASP A 46 -28.68 -15.46 5.97
N ASP A 47 -28.19 -14.26 5.83
CA ASP A 47 -27.81 -13.68 4.54
C ASP A 47 -26.54 -14.32 3.97
N LEU A 48 -25.78 -15.02 4.80
CA LEU A 48 -24.60 -15.77 4.37
C LEU A 48 -24.96 -17.16 3.81
N LYS A 49 -26.19 -17.62 4.01
CA LYS A 49 -26.64 -18.92 3.50
C LYS A 49 -26.65 -18.91 1.96
N GLY A 50 -25.94 -19.85 1.39
CA GLY A 50 -25.81 -19.97 -0.07
C GLY A 50 -24.72 -19.11 -0.70
N VAL A 51 -24.00 -18.32 0.08
CA VAL A 51 -22.85 -17.54 -0.40
C VAL A 51 -21.61 -18.43 -0.38
N SER A 52 -21.13 -18.82 -1.56
CA SER A 52 -20.04 -19.82 -1.71
C SER A 52 -18.67 -19.32 -1.25
N HIS A 53 -18.47 -18.01 -1.14
CA HIS A 53 -17.18 -17.41 -0.81
C HIS A 53 -17.03 -17.00 0.66
N VAL A 54 -17.96 -17.35 1.53
CA VAL A 54 -17.91 -16.97 2.97
C VAL A 54 -16.71 -17.57 3.68
N GLY A 55 -16.27 -18.75 3.25
CA GLY A 55 -15.12 -19.44 3.82
C GLY A 55 -13.76 -19.09 3.19
N PHE A 56 -13.65 -17.97 2.47
CA PHE A 56 -12.38 -17.58 1.85
C PHE A 56 -11.34 -17.16 2.90
N CYS A 57 -10.07 -17.42 2.57
CA CYS A 57 -8.93 -16.93 3.35
C CYS A 57 -8.05 -16.03 2.48
N ALA A 58 -7.35 -15.09 3.11
CA ALA A 58 -6.31 -14.33 2.44
C ALA A 58 -5.20 -15.28 1.95
N GLY A 59 -4.58 -14.98 0.82
CA GLY A 59 -3.51 -15.78 0.24
C GLY A 59 -3.95 -17.02 -0.54
N LEU A 60 -5.26 -17.29 -0.63
CA LEU A 60 -5.83 -18.38 -1.43
C LEU A 60 -6.73 -17.85 -2.54
N PRO A 61 -6.75 -18.51 -3.72
CA PRO A 61 -7.70 -18.16 -4.78
C PRO A 61 -9.15 -18.19 -4.26
N PRO A 62 -10.00 -17.25 -4.67
CA PRO A 62 -9.82 -16.16 -5.62
C PRO A 62 -9.20 -14.87 -5.04
N PHE A 63 -8.46 -14.92 -3.94
CA PHE A 63 -7.73 -13.81 -3.30
C PHE A 63 -8.61 -12.64 -2.82
N LEU A 64 -9.84 -12.90 -2.45
CA LEU A 64 -10.80 -11.87 -1.98
C LEU A 64 -10.33 -11.19 -0.70
N GLY A 65 -9.57 -11.89 0.17
CA GLY A 65 -9.00 -11.35 1.40
C GLY A 65 -7.60 -10.73 1.22
N GLY A 66 -7.06 -10.76 -0.01
CA GLY A 66 -5.73 -10.25 -0.33
C GLY A 66 -4.74 -11.32 -0.77
N PRO A 67 -3.58 -10.92 -1.33
CA PRO A 67 -2.64 -11.84 -1.98
C PRO A 67 -1.80 -12.68 -1.02
N HIS A 68 -1.70 -12.29 0.25
CA HIS A 68 -0.86 -12.97 1.24
C HIS A 68 -1.68 -13.44 2.44
N ALA A 69 -1.41 -14.64 2.95
CA ALA A 69 -2.17 -15.25 4.04
C ALA A 69 -2.22 -14.39 5.32
N THR A 70 -1.15 -13.71 5.64
CA THR A 70 -1.05 -12.88 6.84
C THR A 70 -1.20 -11.38 6.56
N MET A 71 -1.30 -11.00 5.27
CA MET A 71 -1.35 -9.61 4.83
C MET A 71 -0.26 -8.76 5.53
N TYR A 72 -0.63 -7.77 6.30
CA TYR A 72 0.30 -6.88 7.00
C TYR A 72 0.58 -7.27 8.48
N VAL A 73 0.08 -8.45 8.94
CA VAL A 73 0.25 -8.87 10.36
C VAL A 73 1.69 -9.27 10.65
N GLN A 74 2.31 -10.07 9.78
CA GLN A 74 3.71 -10.49 9.92
C GLN A 74 4.68 -9.52 9.24
N LYS A 75 4.29 -9.02 8.06
CA LYS A 75 5.04 -8.00 7.33
C LYS A 75 4.19 -6.75 7.26
N PRO A 76 4.45 -5.74 8.11
CA PRO A 76 3.73 -4.48 8.04
C PRO A 76 3.97 -3.81 6.68
N TRP A 77 3.12 -2.84 6.37
CA TRP A 77 3.25 -2.07 5.14
C TRP A 77 4.66 -1.50 4.96
N THR A 78 5.11 -1.44 3.74
CA THR A 78 6.38 -0.82 3.38
C THR A 78 6.22 0.69 3.31
N ILE A 79 7.02 1.42 4.08
CA ILE A 79 7.16 2.87 3.91
C ILE A 79 8.06 3.08 2.70
N ARG A 80 7.48 3.66 1.64
CA ARG A 80 8.15 3.89 0.37
C ARG A 80 7.96 5.33 -0.06
N GLN A 81 9.04 5.96 -0.51
CA GLN A 81 9.00 7.30 -1.06
C GLN A 81 9.43 7.26 -2.53
N TYR A 82 8.67 7.91 -3.38
CA TYR A 82 9.08 8.19 -4.76
C TYR A 82 9.96 9.43 -4.76
N ALA A 83 11.22 9.27 -5.09
CA ALA A 83 12.19 10.35 -5.04
C ALA A 83 13.35 10.13 -6.02
N GLY A 84 13.91 11.22 -6.48
CA GLY A 84 15.09 11.29 -7.31
C GLY A 84 15.33 12.74 -7.71
N PHE A 85 16.56 13.14 -7.73
CA PHE A 85 16.94 14.51 -8.10
C PHE A 85 18.43 14.56 -8.40
N SER A 86 18.81 15.53 -9.24
CA SER A 86 20.21 15.86 -9.53
C SER A 86 21.02 14.64 -10.02
N THR A 87 22.07 14.28 -9.31
CA THR A 87 22.98 13.19 -9.68
C THR A 87 22.70 11.90 -8.92
N ALA A 88 23.29 10.79 -9.39
CA ALA A 88 23.19 9.49 -8.74
C ALA A 88 23.73 9.54 -7.30
N GLU A 89 24.83 10.25 -7.06
CA GLU A 89 25.46 10.40 -5.75
C GLU A 89 24.56 11.13 -4.74
N GLU A 90 23.96 12.25 -5.16
CA GLU A 90 23.06 13.02 -4.30
C GLU A 90 21.80 12.23 -3.95
N SER A 91 21.23 11.57 -4.94
CA SER A 91 20.06 10.70 -4.75
C SER A 91 20.39 9.49 -3.86
N ASN A 92 21.56 8.84 -4.04
CA ASN A 92 22.03 7.78 -3.16
C ASN A 92 22.16 8.24 -1.70
N ALA A 93 22.81 9.39 -1.48
CA ALA A 93 22.94 9.95 -0.13
C ALA A 93 21.59 10.21 0.53
N PHE A 94 20.60 10.67 -0.24
CA PHE A 94 19.23 10.87 0.23
C PHE A 94 18.55 9.53 0.59
N TYR A 95 18.64 8.52 -0.27
CA TYR A 95 18.05 7.21 -0.02
C TYR A 95 18.65 6.54 1.22
N ARG A 96 19.97 6.51 1.35
CA ARG A 96 20.64 5.93 2.52
C ARG A 96 20.23 6.61 3.83
N ARG A 97 20.09 7.93 3.83
CA ARG A 97 19.61 8.66 5.00
C ARG A 97 18.17 8.26 5.37
N ASN A 98 17.28 8.13 4.38
CA ASN A 98 15.89 7.75 4.63
C ASN A 98 15.77 6.29 5.08
N LEU A 99 16.56 5.38 4.51
CA LEU A 99 16.63 3.99 4.97
C LEU A 99 17.07 3.90 6.43
N ALA A 100 18.08 4.69 6.82
CA ALA A 100 18.51 4.77 8.22
C ALA A 100 17.42 5.31 9.17
N GLN A 101 16.45 6.08 8.64
CA GLN A 101 15.29 6.58 9.39
C GLN A 101 14.08 5.64 9.38
N GLY A 102 14.21 4.46 8.78
CA GLY A 102 13.19 3.41 8.83
C GLY A 102 12.35 3.25 7.56
N GLN A 103 12.68 3.94 6.47
CA GLN A 103 12.12 3.62 5.15
C GLN A 103 12.48 2.18 4.76
N LYS A 104 11.56 1.45 4.14
CA LYS A 104 11.72 0.03 3.83
C LYS A 104 11.64 -0.29 2.33
N GLY A 105 11.43 0.69 1.51
CA GLY A 105 11.40 0.54 0.05
C GLY A 105 11.71 1.84 -0.65
N LEU A 106 12.20 1.72 -1.86
CA LEU A 106 12.55 2.87 -2.71
C LEU A 106 11.67 2.87 -3.96
N SER A 107 11.40 4.04 -4.48
CA SER A 107 10.88 4.23 -5.84
C SER A 107 11.65 5.38 -6.46
N VAL A 108 12.44 5.07 -7.47
CA VAL A 108 13.33 6.03 -8.12
C VAL A 108 12.57 6.89 -9.11
N ALA A 109 12.66 8.20 -8.94
CA ALA A 109 12.22 9.15 -9.95
C ALA A 109 13.40 9.45 -10.88
N PHE A 110 13.29 9.03 -12.14
CA PHE A 110 14.24 9.43 -13.19
C PHE A 110 13.86 10.77 -13.78
N ASP A 111 14.84 11.51 -14.25
CA ASP A 111 14.60 12.78 -14.92
C ASP A 111 14.02 12.61 -16.35
N LEU A 112 13.63 13.70 -16.94
CA LEU A 112 13.03 13.70 -18.29
C LEU A 112 14.01 13.27 -19.37
N ALA A 113 15.31 13.59 -19.22
CA ALA A 113 16.35 13.17 -20.16
C ALA A 113 16.44 11.65 -20.21
N THR A 114 16.58 11.01 -19.04
CA THR A 114 16.61 9.55 -18.88
C THR A 114 15.35 8.90 -19.43
N HIS A 115 14.16 9.42 -19.12
CA HIS A 115 12.89 8.88 -19.63
C HIS A 115 12.76 8.95 -21.15
N ARG A 116 13.38 9.91 -21.79
CA ARG A 116 13.37 10.08 -23.24
C ARG A 116 14.49 9.31 -23.94
N GLY A 117 15.41 8.69 -23.18
CA GLY A 117 16.57 7.98 -23.70
C GLY A 117 17.65 8.89 -24.26
N TYR A 118 17.81 10.06 -23.70
CA TYR A 118 18.89 10.99 -24.03
C TYR A 118 19.93 10.99 -22.92
N ASP A 119 21.21 11.01 -23.30
CA ASP A 119 22.30 11.27 -22.37
C ASP A 119 22.27 12.74 -21.95
N SER A 120 22.82 13.03 -20.77
CA SER A 120 22.76 14.35 -20.12
C SER A 120 23.43 15.47 -20.92
N ASP A 121 24.35 15.14 -21.84
CA ASP A 121 25.04 16.10 -22.70
C ASP A 121 24.28 16.47 -23.99
N HIS A 122 23.15 15.78 -24.25
CA HIS A 122 22.41 15.99 -25.48
C HIS A 122 21.69 17.35 -25.49
N GLU A 123 21.78 18.08 -26.64
CA GLU A 123 21.24 19.44 -26.75
C GLU A 123 19.74 19.57 -26.44
N ARG A 124 18.94 18.53 -26.77
CA ARG A 124 17.48 18.55 -26.59
C ARG A 124 17.04 18.51 -25.13
N VAL A 125 17.90 18.11 -24.22
CA VAL A 125 17.60 17.99 -22.80
C VAL A 125 18.31 19.05 -21.96
N LYS A 126 18.95 19.98 -22.61
CA LYS A 126 19.64 21.09 -21.94
C LYS A 126 18.68 21.85 -21.02
N GLY A 127 18.96 21.78 -19.74
CA GLY A 127 18.12 22.41 -18.72
C GLY A 127 17.04 21.50 -18.09
N ASP A 128 16.88 20.26 -18.57
CA ASP A 128 15.96 19.24 -18.00
C ASP A 128 16.71 18.21 -17.14
N VAL A 129 18.03 18.12 -17.30
CA VAL A 129 18.88 17.13 -16.63
C VAL A 129 18.85 17.32 -15.11
N GLY A 130 18.60 16.26 -14.38
CA GLY A 130 18.55 16.25 -12.91
C GLY A 130 17.36 17.00 -12.31
N LYS A 131 16.44 17.49 -13.13
CA LYS A 131 15.19 18.13 -12.68
C LYS A 131 14.06 17.12 -12.63
N ALA A 132 13.29 17.15 -11.52
CA ALA A 132 12.17 16.26 -11.27
C ALA A 132 12.52 14.75 -11.32
N GLY A 133 13.79 14.43 -11.12
CA GLY A 133 14.32 13.08 -11.12
C GLY A 133 15.83 13.04 -11.17
N VAL A 134 16.41 11.86 -10.97
CA VAL A 134 17.85 11.62 -11.07
C VAL A 134 18.23 11.37 -12.52
N ALA A 135 19.32 12.00 -12.97
CA ALA A 135 19.91 11.76 -14.27
C ALA A 135 20.70 10.44 -14.27
N ILE A 136 20.43 9.57 -15.22
CA ILE A 136 21.09 8.28 -15.43
C ILE A 136 21.46 8.18 -16.91
N ASP A 137 22.75 8.17 -17.19
CA ASP A 137 23.28 8.04 -18.54
C ASP A 137 23.78 6.61 -18.82
N SER A 138 24.16 5.90 -17.76
CA SER A 138 24.78 4.58 -17.91
C SER A 138 24.48 3.65 -16.72
N VAL A 139 24.90 2.37 -16.87
CA VAL A 139 24.86 1.40 -15.77
C VAL A 139 25.77 1.79 -14.62
N GLU A 140 26.79 2.61 -14.85
CA GLU A 140 27.68 3.08 -13.78
C GLU A 140 26.93 4.04 -12.85
N ASP A 141 26.08 4.91 -13.37
CA ASP A 141 25.23 5.76 -12.56
C ASP A 141 24.25 4.95 -11.71
N MET A 142 23.72 3.85 -12.24
CA MET A 142 22.86 2.93 -11.47
C MET A 142 23.66 2.24 -10.35
N LYS A 143 24.91 1.87 -10.57
CA LYS A 143 25.78 1.33 -9.50
C LYS A 143 26.02 2.35 -8.39
N ILE A 144 26.28 3.60 -8.76
CA ILE A 144 26.43 4.71 -7.82
C ILE A 144 25.12 4.95 -7.07
N LEU A 145 24.01 4.98 -7.77
CA LEU A 145 22.67 5.24 -7.21
C LEU A 145 22.31 4.23 -6.11
N PHE A 146 22.68 2.97 -6.28
CA PHE A 146 22.39 1.89 -5.33
C PHE A 146 23.58 1.47 -4.48
N ASP A 147 24.69 2.21 -4.51
CA ASP A 147 25.86 1.90 -3.68
C ASP A 147 25.46 1.83 -2.20
N GLN A 148 25.89 0.76 -1.51
CA GLN A 148 25.60 0.50 -0.09
C GLN A 148 24.11 0.44 0.28
N ILE A 149 23.21 0.23 -0.68
CA ILE A 149 21.80 -0.07 -0.42
C ILE A 149 21.60 -1.58 -0.48
N PRO A 150 21.08 -2.21 0.59
CA PRO A 150 20.91 -3.67 0.64
C PRO A 150 19.74 -4.10 -0.26
N LEU A 151 20.00 -4.34 -1.55
CA LEU A 151 19.00 -4.69 -2.55
C LEU A 151 18.39 -6.09 -2.35
N ASP A 152 19.00 -6.92 -1.52
CA ASP A 152 18.47 -8.21 -1.08
C ASP A 152 17.40 -8.08 0.01
N GLU A 153 17.38 -6.95 0.73
CA GLU A 153 16.41 -6.66 1.78
C GLU A 153 15.37 -5.62 1.35
N MET A 154 15.74 -4.71 0.44
CA MET A 154 14.92 -3.58 0.02
C MET A 154 14.26 -3.85 -1.32
N THR A 155 13.00 -3.44 -1.45
CA THR A 155 12.34 -3.40 -2.75
C THR A 155 12.54 -2.04 -3.41
N VAL A 156 12.82 -2.02 -4.71
CA VAL A 156 13.00 -0.82 -5.52
C VAL A 156 11.94 -0.77 -6.64
#